data_e0b34d022e8a23c0caddea107eef88e7
#
_entry.id   e0b34d022e8a23c0caddea107eef88e7
#
_cell.length_a   1.000
_cell.length_b   1.000
_cell.length_c   1.000
_cell.angle_alpha   90.00
_cell.angle_beta   90.00
_cell.angle_gamma   90.00
#
_symmetry.space_group_name_H-M   'P 1'
#
loop_
_entity.id
_entity.type
_entity.pdbx_description
1 polymer ?
#
loop_
_entity_poly.entity_id
_entity_poly.type
_entity_poly.pdbx_seq_one_letter_code
_entity_poly.pdbx_strand_id
1 'polypeptide(L)'
;MILCLAVLVSSAFAQNYKVLDRSEKRRPDWVGRSGDEVIALGAEKATLEEARQACMQALRMEIISSIATNVYSESSVYVRNVNATAGSEFTEEFINNSSTQSAVMPFLTNISAANTLATYWEKRQDKKTHEVSYEYCMLYPFPESVRNEYLNEFLKIDREMVEKTETLYARLSSISSVEDIDRGSVEIRECVSYFFDKRRKAWAEGIAALYRKAPSKISLHGKQADKGAYRVWLEYDGRKITPSGTPTLKSDCAENLQFSRDGQDYLVTFSTENCLEDEPRSLEVAFRIKAKNIKQKFVIE
;
A
#
# COMPACT_ATOMS: atom_id res chain seq x y z
N MET A 1 -51.74 50.89 -15.72
CA MET A 1 -50.27 51.03 -15.81
C MET A 1 -49.77 51.04 -14.35
N ILE A 2 -49.46 49.88 -13.80
CA ILE A 2 -48.98 49.74 -12.41
C ILE A 2 -47.50 49.41 -12.47
N LEU A 3 -46.67 50.36 -11.99
CA LEU A 3 -45.24 50.26 -11.95
C LEU A 3 -44.85 49.44 -10.69
N CYS A 4 -44.45 48.17 -10.90
CA CYS A 4 -43.88 47.37 -9.83
C CYS A 4 -42.41 47.78 -9.62
N LEU A 5 -42.14 48.52 -8.55
CA LEU A 5 -40.80 48.83 -8.05
C LEU A 5 -40.25 47.58 -7.39
N ALA A 6 -39.34 46.83 -8.06
CA ALA A 6 -38.59 45.75 -7.43
C ALA A 6 -37.50 46.33 -6.53
N VAL A 7 -37.77 46.35 -5.22
CA VAL A 7 -36.76 46.68 -4.21
C VAL A 7 -35.80 45.49 -4.11
N LEU A 8 -34.60 45.62 -4.68
CA LEU A 8 -33.48 44.73 -4.46
C LEU A 8 -32.99 44.94 -3.00
N VAL A 9 -33.48 44.09 -2.10
CA VAL A 9 -32.95 44.02 -0.73
C VAL A 9 -31.60 43.29 -0.83
N SER A 10 -30.51 44.04 -0.94
CA SER A 10 -29.17 43.52 -0.70
C SER A 10 -29.07 43.19 0.78
N SER A 11 -29.20 41.93 1.15
CA SER A 11 -28.91 41.47 2.50
C SER A 11 -27.41 41.62 2.76
N ALA A 12 -27.01 42.76 3.28
CA ALA A 12 -25.69 42.98 3.85
C ALA A 12 -25.61 42.10 5.12
N PHE A 13 -25.05 40.93 5.00
CA PHE A 13 -24.63 40.17 6.16
C PHE A 13 -23.62 41.02 6.94
N ALA A 14 -24.00 41.50 8.13
CA ALA A 14 -23.13 42.30 8.98
C ALA A 14 -21.90 41.46 9.33
N GLN A 15 -20.75 41.81 8.75
CA GLN A 15 -19.49 41.14 9.05
C GLN A 15 -19.18 41.31 10.55
N ASN A 16 -19.05 40.19 11.26
CA ASN A 16 -18.75 40.17 12.68
C ASN A 16 -17.31 40.55 13.01
N TYR A 17 -16.51 40.89 12.00
CA TYR A 17 -15.10 41.29 12.14
C TYR A 17 -14.81 42.65 11.47
N LYS A 18 -13.69 43.22 11.88
CA LYS A 18 -13.08 44.39 11.28
C LYS A 18 -11.81 43.96 10.54
N VAL A 19 -11.64 44.38 9.29
CA VAL A 19 -10.38 44.17 8.56
C VAL A 19 -9.37 45.18 9.04
N LEU A 20 -8.21 44.72 9.50
CA LEU A 20 -7.10 45.54 9.97
C LEU A 20 -6.06 45.78 8.89
N ASP A 21 -5.83 44.75 8.03
CA ASP A 21 -4.85 44.77 6.95
C ASP A 21 -5.20 43.75 5.88
N ARG A 22 -4.66 43.89 4.66
CA ARG A 22 -4.92 42.97 3.55
C ARG A 22 -3.88 43.10 2.43
N SER A 23 -3.71 42.07 1.61
CA SER A 23 -2.78 42.01 0.48
C SER A 23 -3.15 42.93 -0.69
N GLU A 24 -4.45 43.25 -0.87
CA GLU A 24 -4.95 44.08 -1.96
C GLU A 24 -5.92 45.15 -1.46
N LYS A 25 -6.14 46.21 -2.26
CA LYS A 25 -7.04 47.33 -1.88
C LYS A 25 -8.48 46.89 -1.62
N ARG A 26 -8.95 45.85 -2.30
CA ARG A 26 -10.30 45.29 -2.17
C ARG A 26 -10.23 43.76 -2.17
N ARG A 27 -11.21 43.13 -1.54
CA ARG A 27 -11.39 41.67 -1.61
C ARG A 27 -11.69 41.30 -3.05
N PRO A 28 -10.91 40.40 -3.69
CA PRO A 28 -11.15 39.97 -5.07
C PRO A 28 -12.47 39.24 -5.22
N ASP A 29 -13.09 39.35 -6.38
CA ASP A 29 -14.39 38.71 -6.68
C ASP A 29 -14.31 37.20 -6.76
N TRP A 30 -13.12 36.63 -7.02
CA TRP A 30 -12.92 35.19 -7.09
C TRP A 30 -12.90 34.52 -5.70
N VAL A 31 -12.73 35.27 -4.63
CA VAL A 31 -12.64 34.67 -3.28
C VAL A 31 -13.96 33.99 -2.90
N GLY A 32 -13.86 32.67 -2.65
CA GLY A 32 -15.01 31.83 -2.34
C GLY A 32 -15.87 31.44 -3.55
N ARG A 33 -15.37 31.65 -4.77
CA ARG A 33 -16.05 31.27 -6.00
C ARG A 33 -15.23 30.29 -6.81
N SER A 34 -15.42 28.99 -6.54
CA SER A 34 -14.93 27.92 -7.41
C SER A 34 -15.74 27.88 -8.71
N GLY A 35 -15.10 27.42 -9.76
CA GLY A 35 -15.73 27.21 -11.08
C GLY A 35 -15.26 25.88 -11.66
N ASP A 36 -15.67 25.58 -12.88
CA ASP A 36 -15.36 24.31 -13.54
C ASP A 36 -13.86 24.09 -13.80
N GLU A 37 -13.10 25.19 -13.92
CA GLU A 37 -11.67 25.15 -14.22
C GLU A 37 -10.79 25.57 -13.05
N VAL A 38 -11.37 26.06 -11.95
CA VAL A 38 -10.62 26.63 -10.82
C VAL A 38 -11.25 26.25 -9.48
N ILE A 39 -10.38 26.02 -8.51
CA ILE A 39 -10.76 25.86 -7.11
C ILE A 39 -10.39 27.16 -6.36
N ALA A 40 -11.37 27.77 -5.71
CA ALA A 40 -11.18 28.95 -4.85
C ALA A 40 -11.45 28.54 -3.40
N LEU A 41 -10.41 28.51 -2.59
CA LEU A 41 -10.47 28.09 -1.17
C LEU A 41 -9.89 29.15 -0.26
N GLY A 42 -10.32 29.16 1.00
CA GLY A 42 -9.78 30.00 2.06
C GLY A 42 -9.68 29.24 3.38
N ALA A 43 -8.73 29.66 4.20
CA ALA A 43 -8.58 29.17 5.56
C ALA A 43 -8.26 30.35 6.51
N GLU A 44 -8.79 30.27 7.73
CA GLU A 44 -8.57 31.26 8.78
C GLU A 44 -7.84 30.61 9.96
N LYS A 45 -6.75 31.29 10.41
CA LYS A 45 -5.90 30.84 11.52
C LYS A 45 -5.36 32.04 12.30
N ALA A 46 -4.70 31.78 13.41
CA ALA A 46 -4.12 32.81 14.28
C ALA A 46 -2.96 33.58 13.60
N THR A 47 -2.22 32.92 12.72
CA THR A 47 -1.11 33.53 11.97
C THR A 47 -1.30 33.38 10.47
N LEU A 48 -0.70 34.27 9.68
CA LEU A 48 -0.75 34.24 8.22
C LEU A 48 -0.15 32.94 7.65
N GLU A 49 0.96 32.47 8.22
CA GLU A 49 1.61 31.25 7.76
C GLU A 49 0.76 30.00 8.04
N GLU A 50 0.15 29.91 9.22
CA GLU A 50 -0.80 28.82 9.54
C GLU A 50 -2.01 28.85 8.61
N ALA A 51 -2.56 30.02 8.30
CA ALA A 51 -3.68 30.17 7.38
C ALA A 51 -3.29 29.72 5.97
N ARG A 52 -2.09 30.06 5.50
CA ARG A 52 -1.54 29.63 4.21
C ARG A 52 -1.39 28.09 4.15
N GLN A 53 -0.81 27.49 5.18
CA GLN A 53 -0.63 26.03 5.26
C GLN A 53 -1.98 25.31 5.32
N ALA A 54 -2.93 25.81 6.11
CA ALA A 54 -4.27 25.27 6.20
C ALA A 54 -5.02 25.36 4.85
N CYS A 55 -4.87 26.48 4.12
CA CYS A 55 -5.46 26.64 2.80
C CYS A 55 -4.87 25.64 1.78
N MET A 56 -3.54 25.42 1.78
CA MET A 56 -2.91 24.40 0.96
C MET A 56 -3.37 22.97 1.29
N GLN A 57 -3.56 22.69 2.57
CA GLN A 57 -4.11 21.40 2.98
C GLN A 57 -5.56 21.21 2.52
N ALA A 58 -6.39 22.24 2.67
CA ALA A 58 -7.77 22.23 2.17
C ALA A 58 -7.82 22.05 0.65
N LEU A 59 -6.91 22.68 -0.12
CA LEU A 59 -6.80 22.50 -1.57
C LEU A 59 -6.49 21.05 -1.95
N ARG A 60 -5.52 20.43 -1.27
CA ARG A 60 -5.21 19.00 -1.50
C ARG A 60 -6.40 18.10 -1.21
N MET A 61 -7.12 18.36 -0.12
CA MET A 61 -8.30 17.59 0.25
C MET A 61 -9.43 17.73 -0.78
N GLU A 62 -9.64 18.93 -1.33
CA GLU A 62 -10.65 19.18 -2.37
C GLU A 62 -10.32 18.43 -3.67
N ILE A 63 -9.05 18.46 -4.09
CA ILE A 63 -8.57 17.70 -5.26
C ILE A 63 -8.76 16.19 -5.03
N ILE A 64 -8.35 15.67 -3.87
CA ILE A 64 -8.53 14.27 -3.49
C ILE A 64 -10.01 13.88 -3.51
N SER A 65 -10.88 14.70 -2.93
CA SER A 65 -12.33 14.45 -2.91
C SER A 65 -12.94 14.41 -4.31
N SER A 66 -12.53 15.33 -5.18
CA SER A 66 -12.93 15.35 -6.58
C SER A 66 -12.51 14.07 -7.32
N ILE A 67 -11.28 13.61 -7.12
CA ILE A 67 -10.77 12.37 -7.73
C ILE A 67 -11.49 11.15 -7.15
N ALA A 68 -11.67 11.06 -5.82
CA ALA A 68 -12.33 9.95 -5.16
C ALA A 68 -13.75 9.70 -5.70
N THR A 69 -14.50 10.77 -5.92
CA THR A 69 -15.85 10.69 -6.48
C THR A 69 -15.84 10.10 -7.90
N ASN A 70 -14.87 10.49 -8.73
CA ASN A 70 -14.75 9.99 -10.10
C ASN A 70 -14.17 8.56 -10.16
N VAL A 71 -13.19 8.23 -9.31
CA VAL A 71 -12.67 6.85 -9.19
C VAL A 71 -13.79 5.87 -8.90
N TYR A 72 -14.68 6.20 -7.98
CA TYR A 72 -15.80 5.34 -7.65
C TYR A 72 -16.75 5.13 -8.83
N SER A 73 -17.04 6.19 -9.60
CA SER A 73 -17.97 6.10 -10.74
C SER A 73 -17.38 5.32 -11.91
N GLU A 74 -16.08 5.44 -12.19
CA GLU A 74 -15.41 4.79 -13.33
C GLU A 74 -14.87 3.39 -13.03
N SER A 75 -14.42 3.14 -11.81
CA SER A 75 -13.96 1.81 -11.39
C SER A 75 -15.09 0.82 -11.13
N SER A 76 -16.31 1.18 -11.52
CA SER A 76 -17.56 0.50 -11.17
C SER A 76 -17.65 -0.99 -11.53
N VAL A 77 -16.85 -1.50 -12.46
CA VAL A 77 -16.81 -2.94 -12.80
C VAL A 77 -15.83 -3.71 -11.89
N TYR A 78 -14.67 -3.13 -11.62
CA TYR A 78 -13.61 -3.80 -10.88
C TYR A 78 -13.79 -3.68 -9.35
N VAL A 79 -14.06 -2.46 -8.86
CA VAL A 79 -14.36 -2.21 -7.44
C VAL A 79 -15.67 -2.88 -7.02
N ARG A 80 -16.65 -3.03 -7.92
CA ARG A 80 -17.89 -3.78 -7.63
C ARG A 80 -17.68 -5.27 -7.42
N ASN A 81 -16.77 -5.90 -8.15
CA ASN A 81 -16.50 -7.33 -7.98
C ASN A 81 -15.73 -7.66 -6.69
N VAL A 82 -14.93 -6.73 -6.20
CA VAL A 82 -14.18 -6.86 -4.94
C VAL A 82 -14.90 -6.17 -3.78
N ASN A 83 -15.71 -5.13 -4.04
CA ASN A 83 -16.40 -4.32 -3.03
C ASN A 83 -17.92 -4.31 -3.25
N ALA A 84 -18.63 -5.19 -2.59
CA ALA A 84 -20.10 -5.08 -2.45
C ALA A 84 -20.54 -4.04 -1.41
N THR A 85 -19.66 -3.16 -0.92
CA THR A 85 -19.98 -2.08 0.03
C THR A 85 -20.29 -0.78 -0.69
N ALA A 86 -21.17 0.03 -0.09
CA ALA A 86 -21.67 1.29 -0.63
C ALA A 86 -20.53 2.27 -0.98
N GLY A 87 -20.68 2.99 -2.08
CA GLY A 87 -19.70 3.93 -2.61
C GLY A 87 -19.26 5.05 -1.69
N SER A 88 -20.08 5.38 -0.71
CA SER A 88 -19.74 6.35 0.34
C SER A 88 -18.56 5.87 1.20
N GLU A 89 -18.52 4.60 1.60
CA GLU A 89 -17.46 4.07 2.46
C GLU A 89 -16.10 4.07 1.74
N PHE A 90 -16.06 3.67 0.46
CA PHE A 90 -14.84 3.74 -0.34
C PHE A 90 -14.32 5.18 -0.48
N THR A 91 -15.23 6.12 -0.79
CA THR A 91 -14.87 7.54 -0.94
C THR A 91 -14.34 8.13 0.38
N GLU A 92 -14.98 7.81 1.51
CA GLU A 92 -14.51 8.24 2.83
C GLU A 92 -13.14 7.65 3.19
N GLU A 93 -12.93 6.35 2.95
CA GLU A 93 -11.64 5.69 3.18
C GLU A 93 -10.56 6.24 2.24
N PHE A 94 -10.89 6.53 0.97
CA PHE A 94 -10.01 7.18 0.03
C PHE A 94 -9.57 8.55 0.55
N ILE A 95 -10.50 9.42 0.93
CA ILE A 95 -10.21 10.76 1.44
C ILE A 95 -9.40 10.70 2.73
N ASN A 96 -9.80 9.85 3.70
CA ASN A 96 -9.16 9.79 5.01
C ASN A 96 -7.74 9.19 4.97
N ASN A 97 -7.50 8.21 4.11
CA ASN A 97 -6.22 7.51 4.07
C ASN A 97 -5.24 8.09 3.02
N SER A 98 -5.73 8.69 1.94
CA SER A 98 -4.87 9.26 0.89
C SER A 98 -4.06 10.47 1.36
N SER A 99 -4.56 11.22 2.35
CA SER A 99 -3.81 12.34 2.95
C SER A 99 -2.54 11.88 3.69
N THR A 100 -2.48 10.62 4.12
CA THR A 100 -1.35 10.03 4.86
C THR A 100 -0.46 9.13 4.02
N GLN A 101 -0.91 8.73 2.81
CA GLN A 101 -0.20 7.79 1.93
C GLN A 101 0.20 8.45 0.61
N SER A 102 1.25 9.28 0.62
CA SER A 102 1.79 9.92 -0.58
C SER A 102 2.22 8.94 -1.69
N ALA A 103 2.50 7.68 -1.34
CA ALA A 103 2.83 6.64 -2.31
C ALA A 103 1.65 6.21 -3.19
N VAL A 104 0.40 6.43 -2.73
CA VAL A 104 -0.82 6.07 -3.47
C VAL A 104 -1.18 7.10 -4.53
N MET A 105 -0.73 8.35 -4.34
CA MET A 105 -1.07 9.48 -5.21
C MET A 105 0.16 10.34 -5.50
N PRO A 106 1.04 9.92 -6.41
CA PRO A 106 2.24 10.67 -6.76
C PRO A 106 1.92 12.08 -7.29
N PHE A 107 0.77 12.28 -7.95
CA PHE A 107 0.33 13.59 -8.44
C PHE A 107 0.09 14.62 -7.31
N LEU A 108 -0.14 14.22 -6.06
CA LEU A 108 -0.27 15.17 -4.94
C LEU A 108 1.02 15.94 -4.68
N THR A 109 2.17 15.42 -5.10
CA THR A 109 3.45 16.13 -5.01
C THR A 109 3.52 17.31 -5.96
N ASN A 110 2.75 17.30 -7.04
CA ASN A 110 2.68 18.37 -8.03
C ASN A 110 1.79 19.55 -7.58
N ILE A 111 0.97 19.36 -6.53
CA ILE A 111 0.13 20.43 -5.98
C ILE A 111 1.00 21.31 -5.11
N SER A 112 1.38 22.46 -5.67
CA SER A 112 2.29 23.44 -5.07
C SER A 112 1.68 24.83 -5.05
N ALA A 113 2.05 25.63 -4.06
CA ALA A 113 1.70 27.05 -4.01
C ALA A 113 2.24 27.85 -5.21
N ALA A 114 3.31 27.37 -5.86
CA ALA A 114 3.87 27.99 -7.06
C ALA A 114 2.92 27.93 -8.26
N ASN A 115 1.95 27.02 -8.26
CA ASN A 115 0.99 26.85 -9.35
C ASN A 115 -0.33 27.61 -9.13
N THR A 116 -0.44 28.42 -8.07
CA THR A 116 -1.63 29.22 -7.81
C THR A 116 -1.77 30.36 -8.83
N LEU A 117 -2.99 30.61 -9.32
CA LEU A 117 -3.29 31.71 -10.23
C LEU A 117 -3.31 33.06 -9.49
N ALA A 118 -3.84 33.05 -8.26
CA ALA A 118 -3.92 34.22 -7.41
C ALA A 118 -3.95 33.84 -5.93
N THR A 119 -3.51 34.73 -5.09
CA THR A 119 -3.61 34.61 -3.63
C THR A 119 -4.12 35.92 -3.05
N TYR A 120 -4.87 35.80 -1.97
CA TYR A 120 -5.37 36.94 -1.23
C TYR A 120 -5.34 36.64 0.26
N TRP A 121 -4.99 37.60 1.09
CA TRP A 121 -5.11 37.48 2.54
C TRP A 121 -5.63 38.77 3.17
N GLU A 122 -6.31 38.62 4.30
CA GLU A 122 -6.69 39.73 5.17
C GLU A 122 -6.52 39.38 6.65
N LYS A 123 -6.06 40.38 7.41
CA LYS A 123 -5.98 40.36 8.86
C LYS A 123 -7.30 40.84 9.42
N ARG A 124 -7.95 40.05 10.23
CA ARG A 124 -9.26 40.32 10.82
C ARG A 124 -9.18 40.43 12.31
N GLN A 125 -10.06 41.24 12.87
CA GLN A 125 -10.29 41.33 14.31
C GLN A 125 -11.78 41.10 14.59
N ASP A 126 -12.10 40.09 15.41
CA ASP A 126 -13.46 39.88 15.87
C ASP A 126 -13.96 41.06 16.68
N LYS A 127 -15.16 41.54 16.40
CA LYS A 127 -15.72 42.75 17.05
C LYS A 127 -16.10 42.55 18.52
N LYS A 128 -16.33 41.29 18.95
CA LYS A 128 -16.76 40.91 20.31
C LYS A 128 -15.58 40.50 21.17
N THR A 129 -14.77 39.54 20.66
CA THR A 129 -13.64 38.97 21.42
C THR A 129 -12.36 39.77 21.29
N HIS A 130 -12.26 40.63 20.26
CA HIS A 130 -11.05 41.35 19.87
C HIS A 130 -9.87 40.47 19.45
N GLU A 131 -10.12 39.17 19.28
CA GLU A 131 -9.12 38.22 18.77
C GLU A 131 -8.76 38.55 17.33
N VAL A 132 -7.47 38.35 17.01
CA VAL A 132 -6.93 38.59 15.67
C VAL A 132 -6.71 37.31 14.96
N SER A 133 -7.17 37.21 13.71
CA SER A 133 -7.00 36.10 12.82
C SER A 133 -6.55 36.54 11.44
N TYR A 134 -6.09 35.61 10.63
CA TYR A 134 -5.73 35.81 9.24
C TYR A 134 -6.53 34.86 8.37
N GLU A 135 -7.28 35.40 7.42
CA GLU A 135 -7.84 34.61 6.31
C GLU A 135 -6.83 34.62 5.18
N TYR A 136 -6.49 33.46 4.65
CA TYR A 136 -5.69 33.28 3.44
C TYR A 136 -6.49 32.53 2.40
N CYS A 137 -6.57 33.08 1.19
CA CYS A 137 -7.33 32.53 0.08
C CYS A 137 -6.42 32.22 -1.10
N MET A 138 -6.70 31.14 -1.81
CA MET A 138 -6.02 30.71 -3.04
C MET A 138 -7.02 30.50 -4.16
N LEU A 139 -6.62 30.86 -5.37
CA LEU A 139 -7.25 30.47 -6.61
C LEU A 139 -6.31 29.51 -7.34
N TYR A 140 -6.72 28.27 -7.55
CA TYR A 140 -5.90 27.21 -8.10
C TYR A 140 -6.49 26.68 -9.40
N PRO A 141 -5.70 26.48 -10.49
CA PRO A 141 -6.19 25.94 -11.73
C PRO A 141 -6.43 24.42 -11.56
N PHE A 142 -7.64 23.97 -11.83
CA PHE A 142 -8.00 22.56 -11.77
C PHE A 142 -9.03 22.23 -12.89
N PRO A 143 -8.64 22.42 -14.16
CA PRO A 143 -9.50 22.09 -15.28
C PRO A 143 -9.77 20.58 -15.38
N GLU A 144 -10.80 20.23 -16.11
CA GLU A 144 -11.22 18.84 -16.33
C GLU A 144 -10.07 17.98 -16.90
N SER A 145 -9.23 18.54 -17.78
CA SER A 145 -8.07 17.84 -18.35
C SER A 145 -7.07 17.40 -17.27
N VAL A 146 -6.77 18.26 -16.30
CA VAL A 146 -5.87 17.93 -15.16
C VAL A 146 -6.53 16.92 -14.22
N ARG A 147 -7.83 17.06 -13.99
CA ARG A 147 -8.60 16.11 -13.20
C ARG A 147 -8.55 14.70 -13.81
N ASN A 148 -8.78 14.61 -15.12
CA ASN A 148 -8.74 13.35 -15.86
C ASN A 148 -7.33 12.77 -15.92
N GLU A 149 -6.30 13.58 -16.03
CA GLU A 149 -4.90 13.13 -15.94
C GLU A 149 -4.62 12.44 -14.60
N TYR A 150 -4.95 13.08 -13.49
CA TYR A 150 -4.75 12.53 -12.14
C TYR A 150 -5.60 11.26 -11.91
N LEU A 151 -6.84 11.26 -12.41
CA LEU A 151 -7.71 10.09 -12.34
C LEU A 151 -7.10 8.90 -13.10
N ASN A 152 -6.66 9.11 -14.34
CA ASN A 152 -6.07 8.06 -15.16
C ASN A 152 -4.75 7.53 -14.58
N GLU A 153 -3.92 8.41 -14.01
CA GLU A 153 -2.69 8.00 -13.31
C GLU A 153 -3.01 7.10 -12.10
N PHE A 154 -3.98 7.50 -11.28
CA PHE A 154 -4.45 6.68 -10.16
C PHE A 154 -4.97 5.32 -10.64
N LEU A 155 -5.90 5.30 -11.60
CA LEU A 155 -6.51 4.06 -12.10
C LEU A 155 -5.48 3.10 -12.71
N LYS A 156 -4.44 3.63 -13.35
CA LYS A 156 -3.35 2.83 -13.89
C LYS A 156 -2.57 2.14 -12.77
N ILE A 157 -2.10 2.89 -11.78
CA ILE A 157 -1.33 2.36 -10.65
C ILE A 157 -2.19 1.36 -9.85
N ASP A 158 -3.45 1.69 -9.61
CA ASP A 158 -4.36 0.84 -8.86
C ASP A 158 -4.57 -0.52 -9.55
N ARG A 159 -4.74 -0.53 -10.87
CA ARG A 159 -4.84 -1.75 -11.67
C ARG A 159 -3.57 -2.59 -11.57
N GLU A 160 -2.39 -1.98 -11.73
CA GLU A 160 -1.11 -2.67 -11.63
C GLU A 160 -0.94 -3.34 -10.26
N MET A 161 -1.35 -2.68 -9.18
CA MET A 161 -1.25 -3.21 -7.82
C MET A 161 -2.22 -4.36 -7.56
N VAL A 162 -3.39 -4.30 -8.14
CA VAL A 162 -4.35 -5.40 -8.07
C VAL A 162 -3.86 -6.61 -8.86
N GLU A 163 -3.46 -6.45 -10.11
CA GLU A 163 -2.90 -7.52 -10.95
C GLU A 163 -1.67 -8.17 -10.29
N LYS A 164 -0.83 -7.37 -9.66
CA LYS A 164 0.30 -7.85 -8.86
C LYS A 164 -0.17 -8.72 -7.70
N THR A 165 -1.20 -8.30 -6.99
CA THR A 165 -1.76 -9.03 -5.84
C THR A 165 -2.36 -10.36 -6.27
N GLU A 166 -3.13 -10.39 -7.38
CA GLU A 166 -3.68 -11.61 -7.97
C GLU A 166 -2.57 -12.57 -8.42
N THR A 167 -1.54 -12.04 -9.07
CA THR A 167 -0.37 -12.80 -9.50
C THR A 167 0.34 -13.43 -8.31
N LEU A 168 0.52 -12.70 -7.21
CA LEU A 168 1.14 -13.22 -5.99
C LEU A 168 0.28 -14.32 -5.35
N TYR A 169 -1.04 -14.19 -5.37
CA TYR A 169 -1.92 -15.26 -4.93
C TYR A 169 -1.79 -16.52 -5.79
N ALA A 170 -1.81 -16.37 -7.11
CA ALA A 170 -1.66 -17.48 -8.04
C ALA A 170 -0.29 -18.19 -7.89
N ARG A 171 0.80 -17.43 -7.65
CA ARG A 171 2.14 -18.01 -7.43
C ARG A 171 2.24 -18.94 -6.24
N LEU A 172 1.38 -18.83 -5.22
CA LEU A 172 1.34 -19.78 -4.10
C LEU A 172 1.13 -21.22 -4.56
N SER A 173 0.39 -21.42 -5.64
CA SER A 173 0.14 -22.74 -6.22
C SER A 173 1.31 -23.27 -7.08
N SER A 174 2.28 -22.44 -7.44
CA SER A 174 3.41 -22.75 -8.33
C SER A 174 4.79 -22.52 -7.68
N ILE A 175 4.85 -22.47 -6.35
CA ILE A 175 6.12 -22.35 -5.62
C ILE A 175 7.02 -23.53 -6.02
N SER A 176 8.23 -23.20 -6.48
CA SER A 176 9.26 -24.14 -6.94
C SER A 176 10.55 -24.05 -6.13
N SER A 177 10.69 -23.03 -5.28
CA SER A 177 11.85 -22.81 -4.43
C SER A 177 11.50 -22.12 -3.11
N VAL A 178 12.38 -22.20 -2.14
CA VAL A 178 12.26 -21.42 -0.88
C VAL A 178 12.37 -19.92 -1.17
N GLU A 179 13.18 -19.53 -2.14
CA GLU A 179 13.33 -18.14 -2.60
C GLU A 179 12.03 -17.56 -3.15
N ASP A 180 11.18 -18.37 -3.80
CA ASP A 180 9.87 -17.92 -4.29
C ASP A 180 8.97 -17.49 -3.13
N ILE A 181 9.02 -18.23 -2.00
CA ILE A 181 8.29 -17.86 -0.78
C ILE A 181 8.83 -16.55 -0.21
N ASP A 182 10.14 -16.36 -0.19
CA ASP A 182 10.77 -15.17 0.35
C ASP A 182 10.45 -13.94 -0.49
N ARG A 183 10.60 -14.05 -1.81
CA ARG A 183 10.27 -13.01 -2.77
C ARG A 183 8.79 -12.62 -2.67
N GLY A 184 7.89 -13.58 -2.72
CA GLY A 184 6.46 -13.31 -2.58
C GLY A 184 6.10 -12.67 -1.25
N SER A 185 6.79 -13.06 -0.15
CA SER A 185 6.61 -12.41 1.17
C SER A 185 7.06 -10.95 1.21
N VAL A 186 8.02 -10.54 0.37
CA VAL A 186 8.48 -9.16 0.25
C VAL A 186 7.53 -8.37 -0.65
N GLU A 187 7.23 -8.90 -1.82
CA GLU A 187 6.39 -8.25 -2.83
C GLU A 187 4.97 -7.96 -2.32
N ILE A 188 4.37 -8.89 -1.57
CA ILE A 188 3.00 -8.70 -1.05
C ILE A 188 2.89 -7.57 -0.03
N ARG A 189 3.96 -7.23 0.70
CA ARG A 189 3.95 -6.10 1.64
C ARG A 189 3.73 -4.77 0.95
N GLU A 190 4.23 -4.62 -0.27
CA GLU A 190 3.99 -3.42 -1.07
C GLU A 190 2.49 -3.28 -1.37
N CYS A 191 1.82 -4.37 -1.78
CA CYS A 191 0.38 -4.37 -2.00
C CYS A 191 -0.42 -4.03 -0.72
N VAL A 192 -0.04 -4.61 0.44
CA VAL A 192 -0.65 -4.30 1.74
C VAL A 192 -0.48 -2.82 2.10
N SER A 193 0.68 -2.24 1.79
CA SER A 193 0.96 -0.82 2.08
C SER A 193 0.26 0.12 1.10
N TYR A 194 -0.01 -0.34 -0.12
CA TYR A 194 -0.67 0.43 -1.15
C TYR A 194 -2.18 0.58 -0.88
N PHE A 195 -2.88 -0.53 -0.59
CA PHE A 195 -4.33 -0.48 -0.43
C PHE A 195 -4.74 0.32 0.81
N PHE A 196 -5.50 1.38 0.57
CA PHE A 196 -6.02 2.27 1.61
C PHE A 196 -7.38 1.81 2.16
N ASP A 197 -8.19 1.11 1.35
CA ASP A 197 -9.47 0.58 1.77
C ASP A 197 -9.32 -0.75 2.51
N LYS A 198 -10.15 -0.94 3.53
CA LYS A 198 -10.10 -2.09 4.46
C LYS A 198 -10.21 -3.43 3.74
N ARG A 199 -11.03 -3.52 2.70
CA ARG A 199 -11.29 -4.79 2.00
C ARG A 199 -10.10 -5.27 1.20
N ARG A 200 -9.54 -4.42 0.32
CA ARG A 200 -8.39 -4.79 -0.49
C ARG A 200 -7.16 -4.97 0.38
N LYS A 201 -7.03 -4.14 1.42
CA LYS A 201 -5.97 -4.31 2.42
C LYS A 201 -6.09 -5.66 3.13
N ALA A 202 -7.27 -6.05 3.62
CA ALA A 202 -7.50 -7.34 4.25
C ALA A 202 -7.27 -8.51 3.30
N TRP A 203 -7.63 -8.37 2.02
CA TRP A 203 -7.31 -9.34 0.98
C TRP A 203 -5.80 -9.53 0.81
N ALA A 204 -5.03 -8.44 0.63
CA ALA A 204 -3.56 -8.50 0.53
C ALA A 204 -2.91 -9.04 1.82
N GLU A 205 -3.42 -8.66 3.00
CA GLU A 205 -2.99 -9.20 4.30
C GLU A 205 -3.26 -10.72 4.43
N GLY A 206 -4.39 -11.19 3.89
CA GLY A 206 -4.71 -12.61 3.79
C GLY A 206 -3.67 -13.37 2.97
N ILE A 207 -3.29 -12.84 1.82
CA ILE A 207 -2.23 -13.43 0.97
C ILE A 207 -0.87 -13.37 1.67
N ALA A 208 -0.55 -12.26 2.34
CA ALA A 208 0.67 -12.15 3.14
C ALA A 208 0.74 -13.19 4.26
N ALA A 209 -0.41 -13.51 4.88
CA ALA A 209 -0.52 -14.57 5.87
C ALA A 209 -0.26 -15.97 5.27
N LEU A 210 -0.71 -16.22 4.02
CA LEU A 210 -0.42 -17.47 3.32
C LEU A 210 1.08 -17.62 3.05
N TYR A 211 1.77 -16.59 2.55
CA TYR A 211 3.23 -16.60 2.37
C TYR A 211 3.97 -16.81 3.70
N ARG A 212 3.49 -16.20 4.78
CA ARG A 212 4.08 -16.37 6.13
C ARG A 212 3.93 -17.81 6.65
N LYS A 213 2.82 -18.46 6.32
CA LYS A 213 2.55 -19.85 6.67
C LYS A 213 3.21 -20.86 5.72
N ALA A 214 3.61 -20.46 4.52
CA ALA A 214 4.16 -21.36 3.51
C ALA A 214 5.36 -22.21 4.02
N PRO A 215 6.33 -21.68 4.80
CA PRO A 215 7.40 -22.50 5.34
C PRO A 215 6.91 -23.65 6.25
N SER A 216 5.70 -23.56 6.84
CA SER A 216 5.17 -24.62 7.68
C SER A 216 4.66 -25.82 6.88
N LYS A 217 4.42 -25.65 5.60
CA LYS A 217 3.98 -26.71 4.67
C LYS A 217 5.14 -27.42 3.97
N ILE A 218 6.37 -27.01 4.25
CA ILE A 218 7.56 -27.66 3.71
C ILE A 218 7.88 -28.87 4.56
N SER A 219 8.04 -30.01 3.88
CA SER A 219 8.47 -31.28 4.46
C SER A 219 9.78 -31.75 3.83
N LEU A 220 10.57 -32.48 4.60
CA LEU A 220 11.82 -33.11 4.15
C LEU A 220 11.56 -34.59 3.91
N HIS A 221 11.96 -35.05 2.74
CA HIS A 221 11.83 -36.43 2.29
C HIS A 221 13.19 -36.99 1.90
N GLY A 222 13.27 -38.33 1.86
CA GLY A 222 14.50 -38.97 1.41
C GLY A 222 14.29 -40.43 1.10
N LYS A 223 15.22 -41.02 0.36
CA LYS A 223 15.27 -42.45 0.04
C LYS A 223 16.73 -42.90 -0.12
N GLN A 224 16.99 -44.17 0.21
CA GLN A 224 18.27 -44.80 -0.10
C GLN A 224 18.50 -44.75 -1.60
N ALA A 225 19.66 -44.25 -2.03
CA ALA A 225 20.06 -44.15 -3.43
C ALA A 225 20.98 -45.31 -3.80
N ASP A 226 21.94 -45.62 -2.92
CA ASP A 226 22.89 -46.73 -3.06
C ASP A 226 23.49 -47.05 -1.67
N LYS A 227 24.28 -48.13 -1.55
CA LYS A 227 25.06 -48.39 -0.33
C LYS A 227 25.97 -47.21 -0.04
N GLY A 228 25.83 -46.59 1.15
CA GLY A 228 26.56 -45.39 1.52
C GLY A 228 26.10 -44.10 0.82
N ALA A 229 24.92 -44.09 0.20
CA ALA A 229 24.35 -42.91 -0.43
C ALA A 229 22.85 -42.77 -0.19
N TYR A 230 22.40 -41.59 0.21
CA TYR A 230 21.02 -41.26 0.50
C TYR A 230 20.60 -39.99 -0.23
N ARG A 231 19.47 -40.03 -0.92
CA ARG A 231 18.94 -38.86 -1.66
C ARG A 231 17.89 -38.18 -0.80
N VAL A 232 17.99 -36.87 -0.60
CA VAL A 232 17.04 -36.08 0.17
C VAL A 232 16.54 -34.88 -0.62
N TRP A 233 15.30 -34.46 -0.39
CA TRP A 233 14.67 -33.32 -1.05
C TRP A 233 13.62 -32.67 -0.16
N LEU A 234 13.31 -31.42 -0.45
CA LEU A 234 12.20 -30.69 0.15
C LEU A 234 10.96 -30.76 -0.73
N GLU A 235 9.79 -30.84 -0.11
CA GLU A 235 8.50 -30.73 -0.78
C GLU A 235 7.65 -29.63 -0.16
N TYR A 236 6.92 -28.92 -1.02
CA TYR A 236 5.87 -27.97 -0.67
C TYR A 236 4.57 -28.41 -1.32
N ASP A 237 3.52 -28.66 -0.51
CA ASP A 237 2.23 -29.17 -0.98
C ASP A 237 2.40 -30.37 -1.95
N GLY A 238 3.28 -31.34 -1.61
CA GLY A 238 3.53 -32.59 -2.37
C GLY A 238 4.36 -32.42 -3.64
N ARG A 239 4.97 -31.26 -3.87
CA ARG A 239 5.87 -31.01 -5.02
C ARG A 239 7.26 -30.69 -4.56
N LYS A 240 8.25 -31.24 -5.24
CA LYS A 240 9.66 -30.93 -4.97
C LYS A 240 9.91 -29.45 -5.16
N ILE A 241 10.68 -28.86 -4.24
CA ILE A 241 11.14 -27.49 -4.31
C ILE A 241 12.65 -27.40 -4.11
N THR A 242 13.23 -26.37 -4.70
CA THR A 242 14.65 -26.07 -4.53
C THR A 242 14.90 -25.44 -3.16
N PRO A 243 15.78 -25.99 -2.31
CA PRO A 243 16.18 -25.37 -1.06
C PRO A 243 17.11 -24.17 -1.28
N SER A 244 17.06 -23.17 -0.39
CA SER A 244 17.89 -21.97 -0.43
C SER A 244 19.24 -22.11 0.26
N GLY A 245 19.44 -23.20 0.98
CA GLY A 245 20.67 -23.40 1.76
C GLY A 245 21.16 -24.84 1.70
N THR A 246 22.27 -25.08 2.37
CA THR A 246 22.88 -26.41 2.50
C THR A 246 22.29 -27.16 3.68
N PRO A 247 22.17 -28.51 3.60
CA PRO A 247 21.74 -29.31 4.74
C PRO A 247 22.81 -29.38 5.83
N THR A 248 22.36 -29.50 7.06
CA THR A 248 23.19 -29.97 8.18
C THR A 248 22.98 -31.46 8.32
N LEU A 249 24.07 -32.22 8.42
CA LEU A 249 24.06 -33.68 8.50
C LEU A 249 24.55 -34.16 9.85
N LYS A 250 23.91 -35.18 10.43
CA LYS A 250 24.37 -35.91 11.61
C LYS A 250 24.04 -37.37 11.44
N SER A 251 24.82 -38.23 12.05
CA SER A 251 24.55 -39.68 12.13
C SER A 251 24.89 -40.19 13.51
N ASP A 252 24.32 -41.32 13.89
CA ASP A 252 24.64 -42.00 15.12
C ASP A 252 25.96 -42.81 14.97
N CYS A 253 26.21 -43.43 13.82
CA CYS A 253 27.43 -44.21 13.59
C CYS A 253 28.12 -43.92 12.24
N ALA A 254 27.39 -43.44 11.19
CA ALA A 254 28.02 -43.23 9.92
C ALA A 254 28.98 -42.05 9.94
N GLU A 255 30.11 -42.20 9.26
CA GLU A 255 31.21 -41.24 9.15
C GLU A 255 31.32 -40.67 7.73
N ASN A 256 32.20 -39.68 7.56
CA ASN A 256 32.52 -39.06 6.27
C ASN A 256 31.27 -38.50 5.56
N LEU A 257 30.37 -37.90 6.35
CA LEU A 257 29.14 -37.31 5.84
C LEU A 257 29.45 -36.15 4.90
N GLN A 258 29.07 -36.29 3.63
CA GLN A 258 29.21 -35.25 2.60
C GLN A 258 27.89 -35.10 1.86
N PHE A 259 27.71 -33.98 1.18
CA PHE A 259 26.56 -33.80 0.31
C PHE A 259 26.99 -33.11 -0.99
N SER A 260 26.28 -33.45 -2.05
CA SER A 260 26.34 -32.77 -3.33
C SER A 260 24.94 -32.42 -3.81
N ARG A 261 24.80 -31.30 -4.52
CA ARG A 261 23.52 -30.92 -5.10
C ARG A 261 23.30 -31.62 -6.44
N ASP A 262 22.09 -32.19 -6.61
CA ASP A 262 21.68 -32.86 -7.84
C ASP A 262 20.27 -32.34 -8.23
N GLY A 263 20.26 -31.23 -8.99
CA GLY A 263 19.03 -30.53 -9.37
C GLY A 263 18.31 -29.93 -8.13
N GLN A 264 17.12 -30.42 -7.82
CA GLN A 264 16.33 -30.05 -6.64
C GLN A 264 16.64 -30.94 -5.42
N ASP A 265 17.41 -32.02 -5.62
CA ASP A 265 17.75 -32.97 -4.58
C ASP A 265 19.16 -32.70 -4.03
N TYR A 266 19.48 -33.31 -2.90
CA TYR A 266 20.83 -33.48 -2.40
C TYR A 266 21.14 -34.97 -2.34
N LEU A 267 22.30 -35.37 -2.84
CA LEU A 267 22.88 -36.66 -2.61
C LEU A 267 23.81 -36.58 -1.40
N VAL A 268 23.47 -37.28 -0.34
CA VAL A 268 24.28 -37.41 0.87
C VAL A 268 25.06 -38.72 0.75
N THR A 269 26.38 -38.66 0.89
CA THR A 269 27.28 -39.82 0.91
C THR A 269 27.89 -40.01 2.29
N PHE A 270 28.10 -41.23 2.69
CA PHE A 270 28.60 -41.61 4.00
C PHE A 270 29.25 -42.99 3.97
N SER A 271 30.06 -43.32 5.02
CA SER A 271 30.55 -44.67 5.26
C SER A 271 29.91 -45.28 6.51
N THR A 272 29.54 -46.56 6.47
CA THR A 272 29.01 -47.33 7.59
C THR A 272 29.96 -48.44 8.02
N GLU A 273 31.20 -48.44 7.53
CA GLU A 273 32.20 -49.50 7.80
C GLU A 273 32.51 -49.69 9.28
N ASN A 274 32.44 -48.61 10.03
CA ASN A 274 32.75 -48.60 11.49
C ASN A 274 31.49 -48.73 12.36
N CYS A 275 30.29 -48.85 11.77
CA CYS A 275 29.06 -49.07 12.55
C CYS A 275 29.02 -50.50 13.13
N LEU A 276 28.78 -50.60 14.43
CA LEU A 276 28.54 -51.91 15.06
C LEU A 276 27.19 -52.47 14.67
N GLU A 277 27.02 -53.81 14.79
CA GLU A 277 25.77 -54.47 14.37
C GLU A 277 24.54 -54.04 15.17
N ASP A 278 24.71 -53.69 16.42
CA ASP A 278 23.70 -53.27 17.38
C ASP A 278 23.46 -51.76 17.44
N GLU A 279 24.27 -50.94 16.69
CA GLU A 279 24.09 -49.51 16.64
C GLU A 279 22.98 -49.07 15.70
N PRO A 280 22.20 -48.06 16.09
CA PRO A 280 21.17 -47.50 15.21
C PRO A 280 21.81 -46.80 14.02
N ARG A 281 21.62 -47.35 12.80
CA ARG A 281 22.10 -46.76 11.55
C ARG A 281 21.14 -45.68 11.08
N SER A 282 21.42 -44.44 11.39
CA SER A 282 20.56 -43.30 11.03
C SER A 282 21.31 -42.12 10.52
N LEU A 283 20.65 -41.41 9.64
CA LEU A 283 21.08 -40.11 9.09
C LEU A 283 20.04 -39.06 9.45
N GLU A 284 20.40 -38.07 10.28
CA GLU A 284 19.60 -36.88 10.50
C GLU A 284 20.02 -35.81 9.51
N VAL A 285 19.05 -35.30 8.74
CA VAL A 285 19.24 -34.19 7.80
C VAL A 285 18.39 -33.02 8.26
N ALA A 286 18.94 -31.83 8.27
CA ALA A 286 18.23 -30.63 8.66
C ALA A 286 18.48 -29.48 7.70
N PHE A 287 17.40 -28.77 7.32
CA PHE A 287 17.46 -27.51 6.56
C PHE A 287 16.94 -26.36 7.43
N ARG A 288 17.68 -25.27 7.47
CA ARG A 288 17.21 -24.05 8.11
C ARG A 288 16.50 -23.16 7.09
N ILE A 289 15.20 -22.97 7.26
CA ILE A 289 14.38 -22.10 6.42
C ILE A 289 13.85 -20.95 7.29
N LYS A 290 14.42 -19.76 7.15
CA LYS A 290 14.16 -18.62 8.06
C LYS A 290 14.40 -18.99 9.52
N ALA A 291 13.36 -18.85 10.35
CA ALA A 291 13.40 -19.22 11.76
C ALA A 291 13.04 -20.69 12.01
N LYS A 292 12.64 -21.45 10.97
CA LYS A 292 12.21 -22.83 11.09
C LYS A 292 13.36 -23.78 10.74
N ASN A 293 13.57 -24.80 11.57
CA ASN A 293 14.45 -25.91 11.29
C ASN A 293 13.58 -27.11 10.88
N ILE A 294 13.72 -27.55 9.63
CA ILE A 294 13.04 -28.71 9.10
C ILE A 294 14.03 -29.85 9.17
N LYS A 295 13.77 -30.85 10.00
CA LYS A 295 14.66 -31.98 10.19
C LYS A 295 13.92 -33.31 10.11
N GLN A 296 14.59 -34.30 9.59
CA GLN A 296 14.12 -35.67 9.50
C GLN A 296 15.27 -36.64 9.77
N LYS A 297 14.97 -37.72 10.48
CA LYS A 297 15.88 -38.83 10.72
C LYS A 297 15.48 -39.98 9.80
N PHE A 298 16.41 -40.50 9.05
CA PHE A 298 16.25 -41.56 8.09
C PHE A 298 17.03 -42.78 8.56
N VAL A 299 16.51 -43.98 8.32
CA VAL A 299 17.25 -45.24 8.49
C VAL A 299 18.12 -45.44 7.27
N ILE A 300 19.39 -45.77 7.46
CA ILE A 300 20.38 -45.99 6.39
C ILE A 300 20.93 -47.41 6.47
N GLU A 301 21.32 -47.95 5.30
CA GLU A 301 21.91 -49.28 5.16
C GLU A 301 23.43 -49.23 4.96
#